data_e7a90c6292b51c2d4c82b3e59277b6b4
#
_entry.id   e7a90c6292b51c2d4c82b3e59277b6b4
#
_cell.length_a   1.000
_cell.length_b   1.000
_cell.length_c   1.000
_cell.angle_alpha   90.00
_cell.angle_beta   90.00
_cell.angle_gamma   90.00
#
_symmetry.space_group_name_H-M   'P 1'
#
loop_
_entity.id
_entity.type
_entity.pdbx_description
1 polymer ?
#
loop_
_entity_poly.entity_id
_entity_poly.type
_entity_poly.pdbx_seq_one_letter_code
_entity_poly.pdbx_strand_id
1 'polypeptide(L)'
;MTRSLARLVDFLVINVSSPNTPGLRDLQAVESLRPIIQAVQRELATQALTELPVFVKIAPDLADDDIVKVAHLAQDLGLRGVVATNTTIKHNFGAGGVSGQPLKERSLEVVRLLRQHLGTENIIIGVGGISTVADARAMLQAGADLIEGLSAFVYEGPTWAARLNRELSAWGPVPEEVPHRDTEHAS
;
A
#
# COMPACT_ATOMS: atom_id res chain seq x y z
N MET A 1 19.99 -7.94 -1.39
CA MET A 1 19.07 -7.69 -0.26
C MET A 1 18.14 -8.87 -0.06
N THR A 2 17.28 -9.27 -1.03
CA THR A 2 16.38 -10.44 -0.89
C THR A 2 17.11 -11.68 -0.40
N ARG A 3 18.25 -12.05 -1.02
CA ARG A 3 19.08 -13.21 -0.62
C ARG A 3 19.46 -13.22 0.86
N SER A 4 19.77 -12.07 1.43
CA SER A 4 20.27 -11.97 2.82
C SER A 4 19.16 -11.86 3.86
N LEU A 5 17.99 -11.36 3.48
CA LEU A 5 16.92 -11.00 4.43
C LEU A 5 15.70 -11.93 4.39
N ALA A 6 15.46 -12.62 3.27
CA ALA A 6 14.20 -13.35 3.07
C ALA A 6 13.91 -14.39 4.18
N ARG A 7 14.95 -15.02 4.75
CA ARG A 7 14.82 -16.01 5.84
C ARG A 7 14.58 -15.40 7.23
N LEU A 8 14.65 -14.09 7.34
CA LEU A 8 14.61 -13.35 8.61
C LEU A 8 13.33 -12.51 8.76
N VAL A 9 12.42 -12.58 7.78
CA VAL A 9 11.24 -11.73 7.72
C VAL A 9 9.99 -12.53 7.40
N ASP A 10 8.84 -12.03 7.81
CA ASP A 10 7.53 -12.64 7.56
C ASP A 10 6.93 -12.19 6.21
N PHE A 11 7.41 -11.09 5.64
CA PHE A 11 7.03 -10.59 4.31
C PHE A 11 8.09 -9.64 3.75
N LEU A 12 8.03 -9.36 2.45
CA LEU A 12 8.88 -8.39 1.74
C LEU A 12 8.05 -7.28 1.10
N VAL A 13 8.56 -6.05 1.14
CA VAL A 13 8.00 -4.92 0.40
C VAL A 13 9.01 -4.41 -0.61
N ILE A 14 8.65 -4.47 -1.90
CA ILE A 14 9.40 -3.84 -2.99
C ILE A 14 9.05 -2.35 -2.98
N ASN A 15 9.94 -1.52 -2.46
CA ASN A 15 9.72 -0.08 -2.35
C ASN A 15 10.43 0.67 -3.49
N VAL A 16 9.66 1.03 -4.51
CA VAL A 16 10.09 1.83 -5.67
C VAL A 16 9.50 3.24 -5.67
N SER A 17 8.98 3.69 -4.53
CA SER A 17 8.17 4.91 -4.42
C SER A 17 8.80 6.04 -3.60
N SER A 18 10.05 5.89 -3.12
CA SER A 18 10.72 6.95 -2.37
C SER A 18 10.98 8.19 -3.22
N PRO A 19 10.64 9.40 -2.73
CA PRO A 19 10.93 10.64 -3.43
C PRO A 19 12.40 11.09 -3.29
N ASN A 20 13.13 10.49 -2.33
CA ASN A 20 14.47 10.93 -1.96
C ASN A 20 15.59 10.31 -2.82
N THR A 21 15.23 9.39 -3.72
CA THR A 21 16.16 8.74 -4.65
C THR A 21 15.81 9.16 -6.07
N PRO A 22 16.66 9.94 -6.75
CA PRO A 22 16.41 10.34 -8.13
C PRO A 22 16.13 9.15 -9.05
N GLY A 23 15.10 9.23 -9.88
CA GLY A 23 14.71 8.20 -10.85
C GLY A 23 14.06 6.95 -10.25
N LEU A 24 14.01 6.78 -8.92
CA LEU A 24 13.43 5.58 -8.32
C LEU A 24 11.94 5.42 -8.65
N ARG A 25 11.21 6.52 -8.70
CA ARG A 25 9.76 6.51 -9.00
C ARG A 25 9.44 6.13 -10.43
N ASP A 26 10.38 6.29 -11.36
CA ASP A 26 10.22 5.86 -12.76
C ASP A 26 10.13 4.32 -12.86
N LEU A 27 10.64 3.62 -11.82
CA LEU A 27 10.55 2.17 -11.72
C LEU A 27 9.14 1.66 -11.35
N GLN A 28 8.18 2.54 -11.06
CA GLN A 28 6.78 2.18 -10.83
C GLN A 28 6.03 1.89 -12.13
N ALA A 29 6.55 2.34 -13.29
CA ALA A 29 6.02 1.93 -14.58
C ALA A 29 6.07 0.39 -14.72
N VAL A 30 5.00 -0.20 -15.22
CA VAL A 30 4.83 -1.67 -15.26
C VAL A 30 5.99 -2.37 -15.96
N GLU A 31 6.51 -1.78 -17.04
CA GLU A 31 7.63 -2.29 -17.82
C GLU A 31 8.93 -2.38 -17.00
N SER A 32 9.15 -1.42 -16.10
CA SER A 32 10.30 -1.38 -15.21
C SER A 32 10.09 -2.21 -13.94
N LEU A 33 8.87 -2.23 -13.42
CA LEU A 33 8.52 -2.90 -12.17
C LEU A 33 8.47 -4.43 -12.33
N ARG A 34 7.93 -4.94 -13.44
CA ARG A 34 7.81 -6.38 -13.72
C ARG A 34 9.13 -7.15 -13.58
N PRO A 35 10.25 -6.74 -14.21
CA PRO A 35 11.52 -7.45 -14.07
C PRO A 35 12.07 -7.42 -12.64
N ILE A 36 11.80 -6.36 -11.87
CA ILE A 36 12.21 -6.26 -10.45
C ILE A 36 11.47 -7.30 -9.63
N ILE A 37 10.15 -7.37 -9.74
CA ILE A 37 9.32 -8.37 -9.03
C ILE A 37 9.78 -9.79 -9.38
N GLN A 38 9.95 -10.08 -10.66
CA GLN A 38 10.40 -11.39 -11.12
C GLN A 38 11.80 -11.75 -10.61
N ALA A 39 12.71 -10.78 -10.46
CA ALA A 39 14.03 -11.01 -9.89
C ALA A 39 13.93 -11.38 -8.40
N VAL A 40 13.04 -10.72 -7.64
CA VAL A 40 12.76 -11.08 -6.25
C VAL A 40 12.18 -12.49 -6.16
N GLN A 41 11.19 -12.81 -6.96
CA GLN A 41 10.54 -14.13 -6.98
C GLN A 41 11.52 -15.26 -7.34
N ARG A 42 12.38 -15.04 -8.35
CA ARG A 42 13.45 -16.01 -8.69
C ARG A 42 14.39 -16.25 -7.52
N GLU A 43 14.79 -15.20 -6.82
CA GLU A 43 15.67 -15.36 -5.64
C GLU A 43 14.97 -16.10 -4.50
N LEU A 44 13.69 -15.84 -4.26
CA LEU A 44 12.89 -16.58 -3.28
C LEU A 44 12.77 -18.07 -3.66
N ALA A 45 12.54 -18.38 -4.93
CA ALA A 45 12.47 -19.75 -5.42
C ALA A 45 13.80 -20.50 -5.21
N THR A 46 14.96 -19.86 -5.44
CA THR A 46 16.26 -20.48 -5.17
C THR A 46 16.49 -20.83 -3.71
N GLN A 47 15.75 -20.20 -2.80
CA GLN A 47 15.85 -20.43 -1.35
C GLN A 47 14.71 -21.31 -0.81
N ALA A 48 13.83 -21.81 -1.66
CA ALA A 48 12.61 -22.53 -1.31
C ALA A 48 11.68 -21.71 -0.38
N LEU A 49 11.54 -20.41 -0.66
CA LEU A 49 10.72 -19.44 0.07
C LEU A 49 9.61 -18.85 -0.83
N THR A 50 9.03 -19.65 -1.71
CA THR A 50 7.99 -19.21 -2.66
C THR A 50 6.73 -18.70 -1.99
N GLU A 51 6.45 -19.18 -0.78
CA GLU A 51 5.27 -18.75 0.03
C GLU A 51 5.46 -17.46 0.81
N LEU A 52 6.69 -16.90 0.82
CA LEU A 52 6.94 -15.63 1.52
C LEU A 52 6.16 -14.50 0.84
N PRO A 53 5.25 -13.82 1.56
CA PRO A 53 4.44 -12.76 0.98
C PRO A 53 5.29 -11.61 0.44
N VAL A 54 5.01 -11.17 -0.79
CA VAL A 54 5.68 -10.02 -1.42
C VAL A 54 4.63 -8.96 -1.75
N PHE A 55 4.92 -7.73 -1.35
CA PHE A 55 4.12 -6.54 -1.65
C PHE A 55 4.92 -5.57 -2.51
N VAL A 56 4.23 -4.66 -3.19
CA VAL A 56 4.83 -3.47 -3.81
C VAL A 56 4.30 -2.21 -3.14
N LYS A 57 5.19 -1.24 -2.85
CA LYS A 57 4.80 0.06 -2.27
C LYS A 57 4.83 1.15 -3.33
N ILE A 58 3.70 1.85 -3.49
CA ILE A 58 3.49 2.86 -4.52
C ILE A 58 3.43 4.28 -3.96
N ALA A 59 3.69 5.26 -4.83
CA ALA A 59 3.57 6.68 -4.52
C ALA A 59 2.12 7.17 -4.75
N PRO A 60 1.66 8.15 -3.97
CA PRO A 60 0.33 8.75 -4.15
C PRO A 60 0.23 9.59 -5.43
N ASP A 61 1.39 9.99 -5.98
CA ASP A 61 1.49 10.91 -7.11
C ASP A 61 1.34 10.23 -8.48
N LEU A 62 1.23 8.89 -8.51
CA LEU A 62 0.87 8.15 -9.72
C LEU A 62 -0.49 8.60 -10.27
N ALA A 63 -0.63 8.59 -11.59
CA ALA A 63 -1.91 8.73 -12.24
C ALA A 63 -2.80 7.51 -11.92
N ASP A 64 -4.10 7.70 -11.91
CA ASP A 64 -5.05 6.63 -11.56
C ASP A 64 -4.93 5.42 -12.49
N ASP A 65 -4.76 5.65 -13.79
CA ASP A 65 -4.53 4.58 -14.77
C ASP A 65 -3.25 3.76 -14.46
N ASP A 66 -2.20 4.40 -13.95
CA ASP A 66 -0.96 3.70 -13.61
C ASP A 66 -1.12 2.91 -12.28
N ILE A 67 -1.92 3.40 -11.34
CA ILE A 67 -2.30 2.66 -10.14
C ILE A 67 -3.05 1.38 -10.54
N VAL A 68 -4.00 1.49 -11.47
CA VAL A 68 -4.75 0.33 -11.99
C VAL A 68 -3.82 -0.67 -12.68
N LYS A 69 -2.87 -0.21 -13.50
CA LYS A 69 -1.87 -1.09 -14.13
C LYS A 69 -1.01 -1.82 -13.10
N VAL A 70 -0.62 -1.14 -12.02
CA VAL A 70 0.14 -1.77 -10.92
C VAL A 70 -0.73 -2.80 -10.19
N ALA A 71 -2.02 -2.54 -9.97
CA ALA A 71 -2.93 -3.51 -9.37
C ALA A 71 -3.02 -4.80 -10.22
N HIS A 72 -3.23 -4.67 -11.52
CA HIS A 72 -3.26 -5.82 -12.43
C HIS A 72 -1.90 -6.55 -12.47
N LEU A 73 -0.78 -5.81 -12.50
CA LEU A 73 0.56 -6.42 -12.45
C LEU A 73 0.77 -7.23 -11.17
N ALA A 74 0.28 -6.73 -10.03
CA ALA A 74 0.38 -7.44 -8.75
C ALA A 74 -0.40 -8.76 -8.78
N GLN A 75 -1.59 -8.77 -9.38
CA GLN A 75 -2.39 -9.99 -9.58
C GLN A 75 -1.69 -10.95 -10.56
N ASP A 76 -1.27 -10.47 -11.74
CA ASP A 76 -0.60 -11.27 -12.78
C ASP A 76 0.63 -12.01 -12.25
N LEU A 77 1.39 -11.36 -11.37
CA LEU A 77 2.61 -11.93 -10.80
C LEU A 77 2.41 -12.59 -9.43
N GLY A 78 1.18 -12.73 -8.96
CA GLY A 78 0.87 -13.39 -7.71
C GLY A 78 1.47 -12.70 -6.47
N LEU A 79 1.59 -11.36 -6.50
CA LEU A 79 1.96 -10.62 -5.29
C LEU A 79 0.86 -10.75 -4.23
N ARG A 80 1.27 -10.73 -2.96
CA ARG A 80 0.30 -10.76 -1.86
C ARG A 80 -0.56 -9.49 -1.81
N GLY A 81 -0.03 -8.36 -2.27
CA GLY A 81 -0.79 -7.12 -2.31
C GLY A 81 0.04 -5.87 -2.54
N VAL A 82 -0.55 -4.74 -2.18
CA VAL A 82 0.01 -3.40 -2.40
C VAL A 82 0.03 -2.60 -1.10
N VAL A 83 1.12 -1.85 -0.87
CA VAL A 83 1.22 -0.85 0.21
C VAL A 83 0.95 0.54 -0.40
N ALA A 84 -0.08 1.20 0.05
CA ALA A 84 -0.53 2.49 -0.47
C ALA A 84 -0.83 3.47 0.69
N THR A 85 -0.03 4.55 0.82
CA THR A 85 0.94 5.09 -0.13
C THR A 85 2.26 5.52 0.54
N ASN A 86 3.27 5.84 -0.27
CA ASN A 86 4.43 6.59 0.18
C ASN A 86 4.03 8.08 0.35
N THR A 87 5.01 8.97 0.62
CA THR A 87 4.82 10.42 0.74
C THR A 87 4.54 11.07 -0.62
N THR A 88 3.90 12.26 -0.63
CA THR A 88 3.68 13.04 -1.86
C THR A 88 4.77 14.09 -2.07
N ILE A 89 5.08 14.37 -3.35
CA ILE A 89 5.91 15.52 -3.76
C ILE A 89 5.07 16.69 -4.29
N LYS A 90 3.75 16.54 -4.38
CA LYS A 90 2.82 17.59 -4.81
C LYS A 90 2.51 18.53 -3.65
N HIS A 91 3.48 19.37 -3.27
CA HIS A 91 3.37 20.32 -2.17
C HIS A 91 4.35 21.48 -2.30
N ASN A 92 4.22 22.51 -1.44
CA ASN A 92 5.02 23.74 -1.42
C ASN A 92 5.93 23.86 -0.17
N PHE A 93 6.21 22.75 0.52
CA PHE A 93 6.96 22.78 1.80
C PHE A 93 8.48 22.60 1.64
N GLY A 94 9.02 22.73 0.43
CA GLY A 94 10.44 22.55 0.16
C GLY A 94 10.78 21.17 -0.43
N ALA A 95 12.03 20.72 -0.29
CA ALA A 95 12.49 19.46 -0.85
C ALA A 95 12.02 18.25 -0.02
N GLY A 96 11.82 17.11 -0.68
CA GLY A 96 11.43 15.85 -0.04
C GLY A 96 9.94 15.53 -0.19
N GLY A 97 9.49 14.49 0.50
CA GLY A 97 8.10 14.05 0.47
C GLY A 97 7.33 14.45 1.73
N VAL A 98 6.08 14.86 1.58
CA VAL A 98 5.17 15.19 2.68
C VAL A 98 4.35 13.98 3.08
N SER A 99 4.27 13.72 4.38
CA SER A 99 3.44 12.71 5.03
C SER A 99 2.41 13.36 5.97
N GLY A 100 1.63 12.55 6.67
CA GLY A 100 0.64 13.02 7.64
C GLY A 100 -0.65 13.54 7.00
N GLN A 101 -1.35 14.43 7.69
CA GLN A 101 -2.70 14.88 7.31
C GLN A 101 -2.83 15.39 5.87
N PRO A 102 -1.87 16.15 5.29
CA PRO A 102 -1.98 16.60 3.90
C PRO A 102 -2.12 15.47 2.87
N LEU A 103 -1.68 14.25 3.23
CA LEU A 103 -1.71 13.07 2.34
C LEU A 103 -3.04 12.30 2.43
N LYS A 104 -3.85 12.54 3.45
CA LYS A 104 -5.00 11.71 3.83
C LYS A 104 -5.97 11.45 2.67
N GLU A 105 -6.49 12.50 2.05
CA GLU A 105 -7.53 12.37 1.02
C GLU A 105 -7.01 11.54 -0.17
N ARG A 106 -5.80 11.86 -0.66
CA ARG A 106 -5.22 11.12 -1.77
C ARG A 106 -4.94 9.64 -1.42
N SER A 107 -4.50 9.36 -0.21
CA SER A 107 -4.29 7.97 0.22
C SER A 107 -5.58 7.18 0.25
N LEU A 108 -6.68 7.78 0.71
CA LEU A 108 -8.01 7.14 0.70
C LEU A 108 -8.51 6.88 -0.74
N GLU A 109 -8.32 7.84 -1.66
CA GLU A 109 -8.67 7.66 -3.09
C GLU A 109 -7.90 6.49 -3.69
N VAL A 110 -6.58 6.44 -3.49
CA VAL A 110 -5.72 5.38 -4.01
C VAL A 110 -6.12 4.01 -3.46
N VAL A 111 -6.43 3.92 -2.16
CA VAL A 111 -6.85 2.64 -1.56
C VAL A 111 -8.19 2.18 -2.11
N ARG A 112 -9.18 3.08 -2.30
CA ARG A 112 -10.46 2.74 -2.94
C ARG A 112 -10.26 2.22 -4.36
N LEU A 113 -9.45 2.93 -5.15
CA LEU A 113 -9.13 2.54 -6.52
C LEU A 113 -8.46 1.17 -6.58
N LEU A 114 -7.48 0.93 -5.72
CA LEU A 114 -6.83 -0.38 -5.61
C LEU A 114 -7.84 -1.47 -5.25
N ARG A 115 -8.73 -1.25 -4.28
CA ARG A 115 -9.71 -2.24 -3.85
C ARG A 115 -10.68 -2.62 -4.97
N GLN A 116 -11.11 -1.63 -5.77
CA GLN A 116 -11.97 -1.88 -6.93
C GLN A 116 -11.33 -2.83 -7.96
N HIS A 117 -10.01 -2.78 -8.12
CA HIS A 117 -9.29 -3.57 -9.13
C HIS A 117 -8.63 -4.85 -8.58
N LEU A 118 -8.22 -4.86 -7.32
CA LEU A 118 -7.61 -6.03 -6.67
C LEU A 118 -8.64 -7.04 -6.15
N GLY A 119 -9.89 -6.63 -5.96
CA GLY A 119 -10.89 -7.48 -5.30
C GLY A 119 -10.52 -7.73 -3.83
N THR A 120 -11.00 -8.84 -3.24
CA THR A 120 -10.79 -9.18 -1.81
C THR A 120 -9.63 -10.14 -1.56
N GLU A 121 -9.09 -10.77 -2.59
CA GLU A 121 -8.04 -11.79 -2.48
C GLU A 121 -6.66 -11.19 -2.16
N ASN A 122 -6.40 -9.97 -2.64
CA ASN A 122 -5.15 -9.26 -2.41
C ASN A 122 -5.26 -8.33 -1.20
N ILE A 123 -4.18 -8.30 -0.41
CA ILE A 123 -4.09 -7.43 0.77
C ILE A 123 -3.69 -6.01 0.36
N ILE A 124 -4.38 -5.02 0.90
CA ILE A 124 -3.99 -3.61 0.80
C ILE A 124 -3.55 -3.12 2.18
N ILE A 125 -2.31 -2.65 2.27
CA ILE A 125 -1.81 -1.99 3.48
C ILE A 125 -1.93 -0.48 3.27
N GLY A 126 -2.89 0.15 3.96
CA GLY A 126 -3.18 1.58 3.82
C GLY A 126 -2.22 2.44 4.64
N VAL A 127 -1.62 3.46 4.00
CA VAL A 127 -0.66 4.37 4.63
C VAL A 127 -0.91 5.79 4.17
N GLY A 128 -1.00 6.72 5.10
CA GLY A 128 -1.06 8.16 4.82
C GLY A 128 -2.20 8.88 5.54
N GLY A 129 -1.85 9.87 6.34
CA GLY A 129 -2.78 10.73 7.03
C GLY A 129 -3.53 10.12 8.21
N ILE A 130 -3.11 8.96 8.71
CA ILE A 130 -3.74 8.27 9.83
C ILE A 130 -3.15 8.82 11.14
N SER A 131 -3.97 9.53 11.92
CA SER A 131 -3.60 10.02 13.24
C SER A 131 -4.60 9.58 14.31
N THR A 132 -5.88 9.57 13.98
CA THR A 132 -6.98 9.24 14.87
C THR A 132 -7.64 7.91 14.53
N VAL A 133 -8.46 7.39 15.43
CA VAL A 133 -9.29 6.21 15.17
C VAL A 133 -10.27 6.44 14.01
N ALA A 134 -10.77 7.66 13.84
CA ALA A 134 -11.63 8.01 12.70
C ALA A 134 -10.88 7.91 11.37
N ASP A 135 -9.60 8.34 11.32
CA ASP A 135 -8.75 8.19 10.12
C ASP A 135 -8.48 6.72 9.82
N ALA A 136 -8.17 5.93 10.84
CA ALA A 136 -7.95 4.49 10.71
C ALA A 136 -9.19 3.79 10.16
N ARG A 137 -10.38 4.09 10.68
CA ARG A 137 -11.64 3.55 10.17
C ARG A 137 -11.90 3.96 8.72
N ALA A 138 -11.68 5.23 8.38
CA ALA A 138 -11.84 5.69 7.01
C ALA A 138 -10.92 4.93 6.04
N MET A 139 -9.69 4.60 6.46
CA MET A 139 -8.75 3.84 5.66
C MET A 139 -9.21 2.37 5.49
N LEU A 140 -9.69 1.74 6.56
CA LEU A 140 -10.26 0.38 6.49
C LEU A 140 -11.54 0.35 5.64
N GLN A 141 -12.43 1.34 5.80
CA GLN A 141 -13.64 1.48 4.96
C GLN A 141 -13.31 1.75 3.49
N ALA A 142 -12.20 2.45 3.20
CA ALA A 142 -11.72 2.62 1.84
C ALA A 142 -11.26 1.30 1.19
N GLY A 143 -11.10 0.23 1.97
CA GLY A 143 -10.75 -1.11 1.51
C GLY A 143 -9.35 -1.57 1.91
N ALA A 144 -8.66 -0.89 2.83
CA ALA A 144 -7.42 -1.41 3.40
C ALA A 144 -7.72 -2.57 4.35
N ASP A 145 -6.89 -3.61 4.33
CA ASP A 145 -6.94 -4.73 5.28
C ASP A 145 -6.10 -4.46 6.53
N LEU A 146 -4.98 -3.76 6.32
CA LEU A 146 -4.04 -3.35 7.36
C LEU A 146 -3.71 -1.88 7.19
N ILE A 147 -3.23 -1.25 8.26
CA ILE A 147 -2.82 0.16 8.25
C ILE A 147 -1.42 0.33 8.81
N GLU A 148 -0.69 1.30 8.25
CA GLU A 148 0.60 1.78 8.76
C GLU A 148 0.51 3.29 9.04
N GLY A 149 1.32 3.78 10.01
CA GLY A 149 1.44 5.20 10.30
C GLY A 149 2.84 5.55 10.78
N LEU A 150 3.36 6.68 10.28
CA LEU A 150 4.66 7.20 10.72
C LEU A 150 4.51 8.54 11.44
N SER A 151 3.86 9.54 10.82
CA SER A 151 3.80 10.91 11.37
C SER A 151 3.16 10.94 12.76
N ALA A 152 2.02 10.29 12.94
CA ALA A 152 1.36 10.21 14.23
C ALA A 152 2.24 9.47 15.27
N PHE A 153 2.89 8.39 14.89
CA PHE A 153 3.83 7.68 15.76
C PHE A 153 4.99 8.58 16.21
N VAL A 154 5.54 9.42 15.31
CA VAL A 154 6.62 10.37 15.64
C VAL A 154 6.15 11.42 16.63
N TYR A 155 4.94 11.94 16.47
CA TYR A 155 4.41 13.02 17.33
C TYR A 155 3.83 12.50 18.65
N GLU A 156 3.18 11.34 18.65
CA GLU A 156 2.45 10.80 19.81
C GLU A 156 3.24 9.70 20.56
N GLY A 157 4.31 9.21 19.95
CA GLY A 157 5.19 8.20 20.54
C GLY A 157 4.73 6.74 20.38
N PRO A 158 5.45 5.79 21.02
CA PRO A 158 5.33 4.36 20.74
C PRO A 158 3.98 3.76 21.18
N THR A 159 3.22 4.43 22.02
CA THR A 159 1.91 3.95 22.49
C THR A 159 0.78 4.25 21.50
N TRP A 160 1.04 5.07 20.45
CA TRP A 160 0.04 5.46 19.46
C TRP A 160 -0.66 4.26 18.83
N ALA A 161 0.08 3.29 18.31
CA ALA A 161 -0.49 2.11 17.66
C ALA A 161 -1.36 1.28 18.62
N ALA A 162 -0.90 1.07 19.86
CA ALA A 162 -1.65 0.32 20.87
C ALA A 162 -2.94 1.03 21.28
N ARG A 163 -2.90 2.38 21.39
CA ARG A 163 -4.09 3.21 21.65
C ARG A 163 -5.07 3.08 20.50
N LEU A 164 -4.58 3.25 19.25
CA LEU A 164 -5.41 3.17 18.04
C LEU A 164 -6.12 1.81 17.92
N ASN A 165 -5.40 0.71 18.12
CA ASN A 165 -5.96 -0.63 18.08
C ASN A 165 -7.05 -0.86 19.16
N ARG A 166 -6.84 -0.33 20.36
CA ARG A 166 -7.84 -0.41 21.44
C ARG A 166 -9.12 0.35 21.09
N GLU A 167 -8.96 1.55 20.55
CA GLU A 167 -10.10 2.38 20.14
C GLU A 167 -10.85 1.75 18.96
N LEU A 168 -10.14 1.19 17.96
CA LEU A 168 -10.75 0.45 16.85
C LEU A 168 -11.57 -0.76 17.36
N SER A 169 -11.01 -1.54 18.29
CA SER A 169 -11.69 -2.71 18.85
C SER A 169 -12.98 -2.32 19.61
N ALA A 170 -13.00 -1.16 20.26
CA ALA A 170 -14.17 -0.65 20.98
C ALA A 170 -15.30 -0.19 20.03
N TRP A 171 -14.99 0.12 18.77
CA TRP A 171 -15.98 0.58 17.78
C TRP A 171 -16.71 -0.55 17.06
N GLY A 172 -16.29 -1.80 17.26
CA GLY A 172 -16.84 -2.96 16.57
C GLY A 172 -16.33 -3.13 15.13
N PRO A 173 -16.81 -4.15 14.41
CA PRO A 173 -16.36 -4.44 13.07
C PRO A 173 -16.65 -3.28 12.10
N VAL A 174 -15.73 -3.06 11.17
CA VAL A 174 -15.92 -2.11 10.06
C VAL A 174 -16.94 -2.75 9.12
N PRO A 175 -18.06 -2.06 8.78
CA PRO A 175 -18.99 -2.58 7.79
C PRO A 175 -18.27 -2.79 6.45
N GLU A 176 -18.43 -3.94 5.82
CA GLU A 176 -17.99 -4.18 4.46
C GLU A 176 -18.88 -3.40 3.48
N GLU A 177 -18.46 -2.20 3.12
CA GLU A 177 -18.94 -1.54 1.90
C GLU A 177 -18.08 -1.99 0.71
N VAL A 178 -18.28 -3.22 0.26
CA VAL A 178 -17.77 -3.64 -1.04
C VAL A 178 -18.76 -3.15 -2.09
N PRO A 179 -18.38 -2.25 -3.01
CA PRO A 179 -19.26 -1.91 -4.13
C PRO A 179 -19.51 -3.18 -4.95
N HIS A 180 -20.77 -3.59 -5.04
CA HIS A 180 -21.16 -4.63 -5.98
C HIS A 180 -20.75 -4.18 -7.39
N ARG A 181 -20.02 -5.00 -8.12
CA ARG A 181 -19.90 -4.87 -9.56
C ARG A 181 -21.28 -5.07 -10.12
N ASP A 182 -21.89 -3.99 -10.60
CA ASP A 182 -23.01 -4.11 -11.49
C ASP A 182 -22.50 -4.76 -12.79
N THR A 183 -22.72 -6.05 -12.90
CA THR A 183 -22.59 -6.77 -14.18
C THR A 183 -23.76 -6.41 -15.04
N GLU A 184 -23.75 -5.21 -15.63
CA GLU A 184 -24.59 -4.94 -16.78
C GLU A 184 -24.02 -5.69 -17.99
N HIS A 185 -24.45 -6.93 -18.15
CA HIS A 185 -24.49 -7.57 -19.45
C HIS A 185 -25.61 -6.92 -20.24
N ALA A 186 -25.25 -5.96 -21.09
CA ALA A 186 -26.11 -5.52 -22.18
C ALA A 186 -26.14 -6.61 -23.26
N SER A 187 -27.31 -7.04 -23.56
CA SER A 187 -27.74 -7.90 -24.65
C SER A 187 -27.42 -7.33 -26.04
#